data_6cc8c80860fbec90ad6218a8c9958cc3
#
_entry.id   6cc8c80860fbec90ad6218a8c9958cc3
#
_cell.length_a   1.000
_cell.length_b   1.000
_cell.length_c   1.000
_cell.angle_alpha   90.00
_cell.angle_beta   90.00
_cell.angle_gamma   90.00
#
_symmetry.space_group_name_H-M   'P 1'
#
loop_
_entity.id
_entity.type
_entity.pdbx_description
1 polymer ?
#
loop_
_entity_poly.entity_id
_entity_poly.type
_entity_poly.pdbx_seq_one_letter_code
_entity_poly.pdbx_strand_id
1 'polypeptide(L)'
;SNNLVNVNQVVLLSPIPKPQSNIYCVGWNYLDHFDEGKDRRADQGVKEYPKVPVLFTKGTQTMNGPFDPIPYDASYSTLIDWEAELAVVIGRQGKNISEENAMDYVFGYAAYNDTTARDVQQKRHSGQWFKGKSLDGHGPMGPWIVTTGGVNLDDTRIICRVNGVEKQNASYKQMFFKIPVVIAELSRSLTLLPGDIIATGTPAGVGNSRKPPEFLKPGDVMET
;
A
#
# COMPACT_ATOMS: atom_id res chain seq x y z
N SER A 1 -21.11 -29.23 14.74
CA SER A 1 -21.14 -28.06 15.62
C SER A 1 -20.54 -26.90 14.85
N ASN A 2 -21.36 -25.89 14.52
CA ASN A 2 -20.87 -24.67 13.92
C ASN A 2 -20.14 -23.88 15.01
N ASN A 3 -18.81 -23.91 15.00
CA ASN A 3 -17.96 -23.07 15.83
C ASN A 3 -17.92 -21.64 15.29
N LEU A 4 -19.10 -21.00 15.22
CA LEU A 4 -19.17 -19.59 14.85
C LEU A 4 -18.83 -18.75 16.08
N VAL A 5 -17.88 -17.83 15.92
CA VAL A 5 -17.51 -16.83 16.92
C VAL A 5 -18.02 -15.49 16.45
N ASN A 6 -18.66 -14.72 17.33
CA ASN A 6 -19.07 -13.37 17.01
C ASN A 6 -17.84 -12.49 16.79
N VAL A 7 -17.79 -11.78 15.67
CA VAL A 7 -16.67 -10.89 15.31
C VAL A 7 -16.37 -9.84 16.39
N ASN A 8 -17.39 -9.41 17.13
CA ASN A 8 -17.23 -8.45 18.25
C ASN A 8 -16.57 -9.05 19.50
N GLN A 9 -16.31 -10.37 19.52
CA GLN A 9 -15.67 -11.09 20.63
C GLN A 9 -14.22 -11.49 20.32
N VAL A 10 -13.68 -11.08 19.18
CA VAL A 10 -12.33 -11.40 18.74
C VAL A 10 -11.57 -10.14 18.35
N VAL A 11 -10.25 -10.20 18.46
CA VAL A 11 -9.36 -9.19 17.88
C VAL A 11 -8.94 -9.69 16.51
N LEU A 12 -9.27 -8.92 15.47
CA LEU A 12 -8.84 -9.24 14.11
C LEU A 12 -7.41 -8.72 13.90
N LEU A 13 -6.50 -9.62 13.72
CA LEU A 13 -5.14 -9.31 13.28
C LEU A 13 -5.13 -9.07 11.77
N SER A 14 -4.00 -8.55 11.25
CA SER A 14 -3.76 -8.60 9.80
C SER A 14 -3.96 -10.02 9.27
N PRO A 15 -4.57 -10.20 8.08
CA PRO A 15 -4.74 -11.53 7.49
C PRO A 15 -3.42 -12.29 7.29
N ILE A 16 -2.30 -11.57 7.17
CA ILE A 16 -0.93 -12.11 7.15
C ILE A 16 -0.12 -11.31 8.18
N PRO A 17 -0.17 -11.69 9.48
CA PRO A 17 0.44 -10.87 10.53
C PRO A 17 1.98 -10.91 10.53
N LYS A 18 2.57 -11.93 9.92
CA LYS A 18 4.03 -12.12 9.82
C LYS A 18 4.39 -12.57 8.41
N PRO A 19 4.46 -11.67 7.43
CA PRO A 19 4.92 -12.01 6.09
C PRO A 19 6.35 -12.59 6.14
N GLN A 20 6.66 -13.51 5.23
CA GLN A 20 8.02 -14.08 5.12
C GLN A 20 8.97 -13.11 4.41
N SER A 21 8.46 -12.36 3.45
CA SER A 21 9.19 -11.34 2.70
C SER A 21 8.77 -9.94 3.15
N ASN A 22 9.60 -8.93 2.87
CA ASN A 22 9.17 -7.54 2.92
C ASN A 22 7.94 -7.34 2.02
N ILE A 23 7.10 -6.37 2.37
CA ILE A 23 5.99 -5.97 1.51
C ILE A 23 6.58 -5.26 0.29
N TYR A 24 6.32 -5.79 -0.90
CA TYR A 24 6.69 -5.14 -2.16
C TYR A 24 5.73 -3.99 -2.42
N CYS A 25 6.24 -2.85 -2.85
CA CYS A 25 5.43 -1.66 -3.04
C CYS A 25 5.71 -1.02 -4.41
N VAL A 26 4.69 -0.38 -4.97
CA VAL A 26 4.78 0.32 -6.26
C VAL A 26 4.57 1.81 -6.04
N GLY A 27 5.60 2.61 -6.33
CA GLY A 27 5.53 4.07 -6.27
C GLY A 27 4.87 4.67 -7.51
N TRP A 28 4.12 5.78 -7.32
CA TRP A 28 3.55 6.61 -8.38
C TRP A 28 2.69 5.86 -9.40
N ASN A 29 1.93 4.88 -8.97
CA ASN A 29 1.16 4.02 -9.87
C ASN A 29 -0.22 4.59 -10.29
N TYR A 30 -0.43 5.88 -10.05
CA TYR A 30 -1.58 6.67 -10.53
C TYR A 30 -1.08 7.99 -11.07
N LEU A 31 -1.49 8.36 -12.31
CA LEU A 31 -1.05 9.59 -12.96
C LEU A 31 -1.36 10.83 -12.12
N ASP A 32 -2.58 10.93 -11.59
CA ASP A 32 -3.00 12.06 -10.77
C ASP A 32 -2.15 12.19 -9.50
N HIS A 33 -1.75 11.05 -8.88
CA HIS A 33 -0.83 11.06 -7.74
C HIS A 33 0.59 11.48 -8.15
N PHE A 34 1.03 11.04 -9.31
CA PHE A 34 2.29 11.51 -9.87
C PHE A 34 2.26 13.02 -10.10
N ASP A 35 1.18 13.56 -10.66
CA ASP A 35 1.05 15.00 -10.99
C ASP A 35 0.89 15.88 -9.74
N GLU A 36 0.14 15.46 -8.73
CA GLU A 36 0.01 16.23 -7.47
C GLU A 36 1.34 16.44 -6.73
N GLY A 37 2.31 15.53 -6.92
CA GLY A 37 3.66 15.58 -6.34
C GLY A 37 4.70 16.33 -7.20
N LYS A 38 4.32 16.95 -8.30
CA LYS A 38 5.23 17.49 -9.32
C LYS A 38 6.33 18.41 -8.78
N ASP A 39 5.96 19.36 -7.93
CA ASP A 39 6.91 20.36 -7.40
C ASP A 39 7.99 19.70 -6.54
N ARG A 40 7.63 18.67 -5.77
CA ARG A 40 8.53 17.93 -4.88
C ARG A 40 9.36 16.87 -5.60
N ARG A 41 8.83 16.28 -6.68
CA ARG A 41 9.56 15.31 -7.50
C ARG A 41 10.69 15.95 -8.28
N ALA A 42 10.53 17.22 -8.66
CA ALA A 42 11.60 17.96 -9.33
C ALA A 42 12.89 17.95 -8.51
N ASP A 43 12.77 18.04 -7.18
CA ASP A 43 13.90 17.96 -6.24
C ASP A 43 14.57 16.57 -6.22
N GLN A 44 13.84 15.53 -6.61
CA GLN A 44 14.34 14.15 -6.73
C GLN A 44 14.87 13.82 -8.14
N GLY A 45 14.87 14.79 -9.05
CA GLY A 45 15.34 14.62 -10.44
C GLY A 45 14.38 13.83 -11.34
N VAL A 46 13.17 13.48 -10.87
CA VAL A 46 12.18 12.73 -11.65
C VAL A 46 11.23 13.70 -12.34
N LYS A 47 11.43 13.91 -13.65
CA LYS A 47 10.67 14.85 -14.47
C LYS A 47 9.59 14.20 -15.32
N GLU A 48 9.81 12.94 -15.71
CA GLU A 48 8.91 12.19 -16.59
C GLU A 48 8.29 11.01 -15.83
N TYR A 49 7.14 10.57 -16.32
CA TYR A 49 6.49 9.38 -15.78
C TYR A 49 7.38 8.13 -16.01
N PRO A 50 7.54 7.26 -15.01
CA PRO A 50 8.37 6.07 -15.14
C PRO A 50 7.88 5.15 -16.27
N LYS A 51 8.81 4.55 -17.00
CA LYS A 51 8.51 3.59 -18.08
C LYS A 51 8.30 2.16 -17.56
N VAL A 52 8.73 1.91 -16.32
CA VAL A 52 8.57 0.64 -15.60
C VAL A 52 8.10 0.93 -14.17
N PRO A 53 7.44 -0.02 -13.48
CA PRO A 53 7.03 0.16 -12.09
C PRO A 53 8.20 0.59 -11.20
N VAL A 54 7.99 1.61 -10.39
CA VAL A 54 8.95 2.05 -9.37
C VAL A 54 8.78 1.18 -8.15
N LEU A 55 9.70 0.25 -7.95
CA LEU A 55 9.61 -0.76 -6.91
C LEU A 55 10.42 -0.35 -5.67
N PHE A 56 9.81 -0.51 -4.51
CA PHE A 56 10.44 -0.38 -3.20
C PHE A 56 9.82 -1.38 -2.23
N THR A 57 10.28 -1.41 -0.98
CA THR A 57 9.72 -2.34 0.02
C THR A 57 9.44 -1.64 1.34
N LYS A 58 8.53 -2.24 2.12
CA LYS A 58 8.37 -2.00 3.56
C LYS A 58 8.82 -3.23 4.34
N GLY A 59 9.34 -3.01 5.53
CA GLY A 59 9.71 -4.11 6.42
C GLY A 59 8.49 -4.87 6.95
N THR A 60 8.67 -6.15 7.26
CA THR A 60 7.58 -7.02 7.75
C THR A 60 6.97 -6.56 9.07
N GLN A 61 7.72 -5.84 9.92
CA GLN A 61 7.25 -5.29 11.20
C GLN A 61 6.23 -4.15 11.03
N THR A 62 6.02 -3.68 9.79
CA THR A 62 4.98 -2.65 9.53
C THR A 62 3.57 -3.23 9.59
N MET A 63 3.42 -4.55 9.44
CA MET A 63 2.08 -5.16 9.42
C MET A 63 1.32 -4.87 10.71
N ASN A 64 0.09 -4.40 10.54
CA ASN A 64 -0.82 -4.04 11.61
C ASN A 64 -2.21 -4.60 11.33
N GLY A 65 -3.00 -4.82 12.36
CA GLY A 65 -4.37 -5.25 12.23
C GLY A 65 -5.27 -4.15 11.65
N PRO A 66 -6.43 -4.51 11.08
CA PRO A 66 -7.31 -3.56 10.41
C PRO A 66 -7.94 -2.52 11.35
N PHE A 67 -7.98 -2.82 12.65
CA PHE A 67 -8.58 -1.96 13.68
C PHE A 67 -7.60 -1.58 14.78
N ASP A 68 -6.33 -1.98 14.63
CA ASP A 68 -5.30 -1.66 15.61
C ASP A 68 -4.83 -0.19 15.45
N PRO A 69 -4.49 0.49 16.56
CA PRO A 69 -3.92 1.82 16.47
C PRO A 69 -2.56 1.78 15.76
N ILE A 70 -2.32 2.79 14.91
CA ILE A 70 -1.01 3.02 14.31
C ILE A 70 -0.15 3.75 15.35
N PRO A 71 1.02 3.22 15.72
CA PRO A 71 1.92 3.87 16.66
C PRO A 71 2.33 5.27 16.18
N TYR A 72 2.33 6.24 17.08
CA TYR A 72 2.69 7.62 16.76
C TYR A 72 3.80 8.11 17.69
N ASP A 73 4.97 8.36 17.14
CA ASP A 73 6.13 8.92 17.87
C ASP A 73 6.46 10.32 17.34
N ALA A 74 5.94 11.34 18.04
CA ALA A 74 6.19 12.74 17.68
C ALA A 74 7.67 13.15 17.80
N SER A 75 8.47 12.42 18.56
CA SER A 75 9.91 12.69 18.69
C SER A 75 10.67 12.26 17.42
N TYR A 76 10.10 11.32 16.65
CA TYR A 76 10.71 10.83 15.42
C TYR A 76 10.18 11.53 14.17
N SER A 77 8.83 11.62 14.01
CA SER A 77 8.17 12.33 12.92
C SER A 77 6.75 12.76 13.30
N THR A 78 6.39 13.99 12.90
CA THR A 78 5.01 14.50 12.96
C THR A 78 4.35 14.58 11.58
N LEU A 79 5.03 14.14 10.52
CA LEU A 79 4.55 14.20 9.15
C LEU A 79 4.08 12.81 8.67
N ILE A 80 3.20 12.19 9.47
CA ILE A 80 2.62 10.88 9.15
C ILE A 80 1.47 11.05 8.18
N ASP A 81 1.59 10.45 7.02
CA ASP A 81 0.64 10.57 5.90
C ASP A 81 -0.04 9.25 5.59
N TRP A 82 -1.22 9.32 5.00
CA TRP A 82 -2.02 8.18 4.53
C TRP A 82 -1.75 7.88 3.06
N GLU A 83 -1.80 6.62 2.70
CA GLU A 83 -1.74 6.11 1.33
C GLU A 83 -2.60 4.84 1.22
N ALA A 84 -3.91 5.02 0.92
CA ALA A 84 -4.80 3.90 0.67
C ALA A 84 -4.43 3.18 -0.61
N GLU A 85 -4.35 1.85 -0.55
CA GLU A 85 -3.91 0.99 -1.65
C GLU A 85 -4.72 -0.30 -1.73
N LEU A 86 -4.73 -0.89 -2.91
CA LEU A 86 -5.09 -2.29 -3.09
C LEU A 86 -3.85 -3.15 -2.85
N ALA A 87 -3.92 -4.06 -1.88
CA ALA A 87 -2.90 -5.09 -1.72
C ALA A 87 -3.26 -6.32 -2.55
N VAL A 88 -2.26 -6.88 -3.24
CA VAL A 88 -2.33 -8.17 -3.93
C VAL A 88 -1.57 -9.19 -3.09
N VAL A 89 -2.17 -10.35 -2.85
CA VAL A 89 -1.53 -11.46 -2.16
C VAL A 89 -1.21 -12.55 -3.17
N ILE A 90 0.06 -12.97 -3.22
CA ILE A 90 0.53 -14.05 -4.08
C ILE A 90 0.10 -15.40 -3.48
N GLY A 91 -0.44 -16.28 -4.32
CA GLY A 91 -0.91 -17.60 -3.91
C GLY A 91 -0.06 -18.76 -4.40
N ARG A 92 0.83 -18.51 -5.34
CA ARG A 92 1.64 -19.54 -5.99
C ARG A 92 3.08 -19.05 -6.20
N GLN A 93 4.04 -19.90 -5.89
CA GLN A 93 5.45 -19.59 -6.16
C GLN A 93 5.70 -19.42 -7.67
N GLY A 94 6.44 -18.36 -8.04
CA GLY A 94 6.83 -18.10 -9.41
C GLY A 94 8.03 -17.19 -9.55
N LYS A 95 8.69 -17.32 -10.70
CA LYS A 95 9.81 -16.46 -11.12
C LYS A 95 9.73 -16.26 -12.62
N ASN A 96 10.09 -15.07 -13.10
CA ASN A 96 9.97 -14.71 -14.53
C ASN A 96 8.55 -14.96 -15.08
N ILE A 97 7.54 -14.53 -14.31
CA ILE A 97 6.13 -14.69 -14.66
C ILE A 97 5.82 -13.73 -15.81
N SER A 98 5.18 -14.22 -16.88
CA SER A 98 4.73 -13.34 -17.96
C SER A 98 3.46 -12.58 -17.55
N GLU A 99 3.23 -11.41 -18.15
CA GLU A 99 2.01 -10.62 -17.89
C GLU A 99 0.73 -11.44 -18.17
N GLU A 100 0.74 -12.28 -19.21
CA GLU A 100 -0.39 -13.14 -19.60
C GLU A 100 -0.78 -14.12 -18.49
N ASN A 101 0.20 -14.65 -17.74
CA ASN A 101 -0.02 -15.66 -16.72
C ASN A 101 -0.03 -15.07 -15.29
N ALA A 102 0.22 -13.77 -15.14
CA ALA A 102 0.43 -13.14 -13.83
C ALA A 102 -0.76 -13.32 -12.87
N MET A 103 -1.98 -13.25 -13.39
CA MET A 103 -3.18 -13.38 -12.57
C MET A 103 -3.39 -14.79 -12.00
N ASP A 104 -2.81 -15.83 -12.59
CA ASP A 104 -2.84 -17.21 -12.08
C ASP A 104 -2.02 -17.37 -10.79
N TYR A 105 -1.19 -16.40 -10.46
CA TYR A 105 -0.36 -16.37 -9.24
C TYR A 105 -1.01 -15.58 -8.11
N VAL A 106 -2.12 -14.88 -8.37
CA VAL A 106 -2.82 -14.08 -7.37
C VAL A 106 -3.77 -14.95 -6.56
N PHE A 107 -3.63 -14.94 -5.24
CA PHE A 107 -4.57 -15.56 -4.31
C PHE A 107 -5.81 -14.68 -4.09
N GLY A 108 -5.58 -13.38 -3.88
CA GLY A 108 -6.66 -12.45 -3.57
C GLY A 108 -6.15 -11.05 -3.27
N TYR A 109 -7.06 -10.25 -2.72
CA TYR A 109 -6.89 -8.81 -2.50
C TYR A 109 -7.31 -8.41 -1.10
N ALA A 110 -6.71 -7.34 -0.59
CA ALA A 110 -7.11 -6.71 0.68
C ALA A 110 -6.98 -5.19 0.59
N ALA A 111 -7.67 -4.47 1.46
CA ALA A 111 -7.36 -3.07 1.71
C ALA A 111 -6.04 -2.96 2.47
N TYR A 112 -5.24 -1.97 2.13
CA TYR A 112 -3.94 -1.71 2.72
C TYR A 112 -3.70 -0.20 2.82
N ASN A 113 -2.96 0.23 3.82
CA ASN A 113 -2.50 1.61 3.87
C ASN A 113 -0.97 1.67 4.02
N ASP A 114 -0.30 2.25 3.03
CA ASP A 114 1.14 2.47 3.03
C ASP A 114 1.51 3.74 3.80
N THR A 115 1.16 3.76 5.10
CA THR A 115 1.38 4.92 5.97
C THR A 115 2.85 5.33 5.98
N THR A 116 3.10 6.64 5.84
CA THR A 116 4.41 7.18 5.49
C THR A 116 4.83 8.34 6.39
N ALA A 117 6.03 8.28 6.96
CA ALA A 117 6.70 9.44 7.59
C ALA A 117 7.41 10.26 6.50
N ARG A 118 6.81 11.36 6.05
CA ARG A 118 7.26 12.10 4.85
C ARG A 118 8.63 12.76 4.99
N ASP A 119 8.94 13.32 6.13
CA ASP A 119 10.25 13.93 6.40
C ASP A 119 11.37 12.88 6.37
N VAL A 120 11.09 11.68 6.89
CA VAL A 120 12.03 10.56 6.85
C VAL A 120 12.20 10.04 5.43
N GLN A 121 11.08 9.82 4.72
CA GLN A 121 11.08 9.33 3.34
C GLN A 121 11.84 10.26 2.38
N GLN A 122 11.60 11.58 2.49
CA GLN A 122 12.06 12.53 1.48
C GLN A 122 13.43 13.14 1.79
N LYS A 123 13.73 13.36 3.07
CA LYS A 123 14.90 14.17 3.47
C LYS A 123 16.02 13.37 4.12
N ARG A 124 15.74 12.17 4.61
CA ARG A 124 16.75 11.32 5.23
C ARG A 124 17.19 10.20 4.27
N HIS A 125 18.24 9.52 4.61
CA HIS A 125 18.71 8.31 3.91
C HIS A 125 18.92 8.50 2.40
N SER A 126 19.37 9.69 1.98
CA SER A 126 19.63 10.02 0.56
C SER A 126 18.43 9.75 -0.36
N GLY A 127 17.20 9.98 0.13
CA GLY A 127 15.97 9.77 -0.62
C GLY A 127 15.53 8.31 -0.76
N GLN A 128 16.15 7.38 -0.03
CA GLN A 128 15.66 6.00 0.03
C GLN A 128 14.39 5.93 0.88
N TRP A 129 13.32 5.38 0.30
CA TRP A 129 11.99 5.44 0.92
C TRP A 129 11.81 4.46 2.08
N PHE A 130 12.56 3.36 2.07
CA PHE A 130 12.38 2.23 2.99
C PHE A 130 12.15 2.65 4.44
N LYS A 131 13.02 3.50 5.02
CA LYS A 131 12.92 3.84 6.45
C LYS A 131 11.68 4.69 6.77
N GLY A 132 11.31 5.65 5.91
CA GLY A 132 10.10 6.46 6.08
C GLY A 132 8.80 5.69 5.87
N LYS A 133 8.88 4.54 5.23
CA LYS A 133 7.79 3.59 4.97
C LYS A 133 7.75 2.43 5.98
N SER A 134 8.81 2.22 6.77
CA SER A 134 9.00 1.00 7.58
C SER A 134 9.06 1.29 9.07
N LEU A 135 8.13 2.10 9.59
CA LEU A 135 7.90 2.23 11.01
C LEU A 135 7.00 1.08 11.50
N ASP A 136 7.18 0.64 12.74
CA ASP A 136 6.41 -0.46 13.31
C ASP A 136 4.91 -0.16 13.27
N GLY A 137 4.11 -1.10 12.77
CA GLY A 137 2.66 -0.96 12.69
C GLY A 137 2.14 0.04 11.64
N HIS A 138 2.99 0.58 10.75
CA HIS A 138 2.63 1.56 9.73
C HIS A 138 2.19 0.93 8.39
N GLY A 139 1.59 -0.25 8.44
CA GLY A 139 1.06 -0.97 7.29
C GLY A 139 -0.21 -1.74 7.64
N PRO A 140 -1.29 -1.08 8.10
CA PRO A 140 -2.53 -1.77 8.40
C PRO A 140 -3.10 -2.44 7.16
N MET A 141 -3.52 -3.70 7.31
CA MET A 141 -4.07 -4.54 6.24
C MET A 141 -5.28 -5.31 6.72
N GLY A 142 -6.31 -5.39 5.90
CA GLY A 142 -7.47 -6.22 6.20
C GLY A 142 -8.81 -5.55 5.86
N PRO A 143 -9.92 -6.00 6.51
CA PRO A 143 -9.98 -6.95 7.61
C PRO A 143 -9.72 -8.41 7.20
N TRP A 144 -9.84 -8.75 5.93
CA TRP A 144 -9.63 -10.07 5.35
C TRP A 144 -9.05 -9.98 3.94
N ILE A 145 -8.64 -11.10 3.40
CA ILE A 145 -8.30 -11.26 1.98
C ILE A 145 -9.53 -11.81 1.27
N VAL A 146 -9.96 -11.12 0.22
CA VAL A 146 -10.99 -11.64 -0.69
C VAL A 146 -10.30 -12.33 -1.85
N THR A 147 -10.62 -13.59 -2.10
CA THR A 147 -10.05 -14.36 -3.21
C THR A 147 -10.43 -13.77 -4.56
N THR A 148 -9.66 -14.07 -5.60
CA THR A 148 -9.85 -13.49 -6.94
C THR A 148 -11.27 -13.67 -7.49
N GLY A 149 -11.93 -14.80 -7.21
CA GLY A 149 -13.32 -15.05 -7.62
C GLY A 149 -14.38 -14.18 -6.93
N GLY A 150 -14.02 -13.52 -5.82
CA GLY A 150 -14.92 -12.64 -5.06
C GLY A 150 -14.78 -11.15 -5.39
N VAL A 151 -13.86 -10.77 -6.28
CA VAL A 151 -13.58 -9.37 -6.62
C VAL A 151 -13.68 -9.14 -8.11
N ASN A 152 -14.49 -8.15 -8.51
CA ASN A 152 -14.42 -7.60 -9.86
C ASN A 152 -13.52 -6.35 -9.81
N LEU A 153 -12.29 -6.47 -10.31
CA LEU A 153 -11.33 -5.35 -10.31
C LEU A 153 -11.85 -4.13 -11.07
N ASP A 154 -12.61 -4.34 -12.12
CA ASP A 154 -13.16 -3.24 -12.92
C ASP A 154 -14.15 -2.35 -12.16
N ASP A 155 -14.80 -2.91 -11.14
CA ASP A 155 -15.72 -2.20 -10.26
C ASP A 155 -15.07 -1.78 -8.92
N THR A 156 -13.79 -2.15 -8.73
CA THR A 156 -13.06 -1.86 -7.48
C THR A 156 -12.65 -0.39 -7.41
N ARG A 157 -12.85 0.20 -6.25
CA ARG A 157 -12.37 1.55 -5.90
C ARG A 157 -11.48 1.49 -4.68
N ILE A 158 -10.49 2.38 -4.68
CA ILE A 158 -9.59 2.62 -3.55
C ILE A 158 -9.99 3.94 -2.93
N ILE A 159 -10.42 3.92 -1.68
CA ILE A 159 -10.94 5.09 -0.97
C ILE A 159 -10.21 5.24 0.35
N CYS A 160 -9.81 6.46 0.70
CA CYS A 160 -9.33 6.81 2.04
C CYS A 160 -10.21 7.89 2.64
N ARG A 161 -10.60 7.72 3.90
CA ARG A 161 -11.21 8.77 4.72
C ARG A 161 -10.36 9.03 5.95
N VAL A 162 -10.29 10.28 6.36
CA VAL A 162 -9.71 10.67 7.65
C VAL A 162 -10.76 11.46 8.40
N ASN A 163 -11.14 10.99 9.59
CA ASN A 163 -12.23 11.54 10.40
C ASN A 163 -13.55 11.67 9.62
N GLY A 164 -13.87 10.64 8.82
CA GLY A 164 -15.07 10.58 7.98
C GLY A 164 -15.01 11.44 6.71
N VAL A 165 -13.94 12.25 6.52
CA VAL A 165 -13.77 13.08 5.31
C VAL A 165 -13.00 12.32 4.26
N GLU A 166 -13.59 12.17 3.06
CA GLU A 166 -12.92 11.52 1.93
C GLU A 166 -11.68 12.30 1.50
N LYS A 167 -10.55 11.62 1.49
CA LYS A 167 -9.25 12.16 1.13
C LYS A 167 -8.74 11.64 -0.20
N GLN A 168 -8.96 10.35 -0.48
CA GLN A 168 -8.60 9.69 -1.72
C GLN A 168 -9.80 8.89 -2.24
N ASN A 169 -9.97 8.87 -3.56
CA ASN A 169 -11.02 8.07 -4.20
C ASN A 169 -10.68 7.85 -5.68
N ALA A 170 -10.28 6.64 -6.05
CA ALA A 170 -9.95 6.28 -7.42
C ALA A 170 -10.45 4.89 -7.78
N SER A 171 -10.72 4.68 -9.06
CA SER A 171 -11.01 3.35 -9.60
C SER A 171 -9.69 2.60 -9.86
N TYR A 172 -9.70 1.29 -9.70
CA TYR A 172 -8.63 0.40 -10.18
C TYR A 172 -8.25 0.67 -11.65
N LYS A 173 -9.24 1.05 -12.47
CA LYS A 173 -9.01 1.40 -13.89
C LYS A 173 -8.03 2.56 -14.09
N GLN A 174 -7.87 3.44 -13.12
CA GLN A 174 -6.93 4.56 -13.15
C GLN A 174 -5.49 4.17 -12.78
N MET A 175 -5.29 2.96 -12.23
CA MET A 175 -3.95 2.42 -11.98
C MET A 175 -3.17 2.34 -13.30
N PHE A 176 -1.96 2.89 -13.33
CA PHE A 176 -1.18 2.98 -14.57
C PHE A 176 -0.55 1.63 -14.94
N PHE A 177 0.32 1.11 -14.08
CA PHE A 177 0.84 -0.24 -14.23
C PHE A 177 -0.14 -1.23 -13.60
N LYS A 178 -0.88 -1.97 -14.42
CA LYS A 178 -1.84 -2.95 -13.95
C LYS A 178 -1.15 -4.10 -13.22
N ILE A 179 -1.89 -4.83 -12.39
CA ILE A 179 -1.35 -5.93 -11.57
C ILE A 179 -0.50 -6.92 -12.40
N PRO A 180 -0.91 -7.36 -13.62
CA PRO A 180 -0.08 -8.24 -14.44
C PRO A 180 1.30 -7.66 -14.76
N VAL A 181 1.37 -6.38 -15.11
CA VAL A 181 2.64 -5.69 -15.42
C VAL A 181 3.53 -5.63 -14.17
N VAL A 182 2.94 -5.31 -13.01
CA VAL A 182 3.68 -5.24 -11.74
C VAL A 182 4.25 -6.61 -11.35
N ILE A 183 3.45 -7.68 -11.44
CA ILE A 183 3.91 -9.04 -11.12
C ILE A 183 5.00 -9.49 -12.10
N ALA A 184 4.84 -9.23 -13.38
CA ALA A 184 5.83 -9.60 -14.40
C ALA A 184 7.16 -8.90 -14.15
N GLU A 185 7.16 -7.58 -13.92
CA GLU A 185 8.38 -6.83 -13.66
C GLU A 185 9.04 -7.24 -12.33
N LEU A 186 8.25 -7.34 -11.25
CA LEU A 186 8.75 -7.73 -9.94
C LEU A 186 9.35 -9.14 -9.93
N SER A 187 8.73 -10.09 -10.62
CA SER A 187 9.19 -11.48 -10.67
C SER A 187 10.40 -11.71 -11.59
N ARG A 188 10.81 -10.70 -12.36
CA ARG A 188 11.96 -10.80 -13.24
C ARG A 188 13.24 -11.04 -12.42
N SER A 189 13.78 -12.24 -12.54
CA SER A 189 14.92 -12.74 -11.75
C SER A 189 14.73 -12.78 -10.23
N LEU A 190 13.53 -12.49 -9.73
CA LEU A 190 13.12 -12.59 -8.34
C LEU A 190 12.04 -13.66 -8.20
N THR A 191 12.12 -14.49 -7.18
CA THR A 191 11.09 -15.51 -6.89
C THR A 191 10.06 -14.92 -5.95
N LEU A 192 8.79 -14.90 -6.38
CA LEU A 192 7.64 -14.61 -5.52
C LEU A 192 7.18 -15.89 -4.83
N LEU A 193 6.77 -15.78 -3.57
CA LEU A 193 6.33 -16.89 -2.73
C LEU A 193 4.85 -16.73 -2.35
N PRO A 194 4.13 -17.84 -2.07
CA PRO A 194 2.80 -17.75 -1.49
C PRO A 194 2.81 -16.94 -0.19
N GLY A 195 1.88 -15.98 -0.09
CA GLY A 195 1.80 -15.06 1.05
C GLY A 195 2.62 -13.76 0.86
N ASP A 196 3.40 -13.61 -0.21
CA ASP A 196 3.99 -12.32 -0.56
C ASP A 196 2.90 -11.29 -0.82
N ILE A 197 3.13 -10.07 -0.34
CA ILE A 197 2.19 -8.95 -0.44
C ILE A 197 2.76 -7.90 -1.39
N ILE A 198 1.94 -7.44 -2.32
CA ILE A 198 2.26 -6.34 -3.23
C ILE A 198 1.27 -5.20 -2.97
N ALA A 199 1.74 -4.10 -2.41
CA ALA A 199 1.01 -2.84 -2.30
C ALA A 199 1.12 -2.11 -3.65
N THR A 200 -0.02 -1.92 -4.32
CA THR A 200 -0.03 -1.59 -5.77
C THR A 200 0.11 -0.12 -6.08
N GLY A 201 0.28 0.72 -5.08
CA GLY A 201 0.39 2.17 -5.21
C GLY A 201 -0.91 2.90 -4.84
N THR A 202 -0.74 4.12 -4.39
CA THR A 202 -1.82 4.98 -3.89
C THR A 202 -2.29 5.98 -4.94
N PRO A 203 -3.60 6.31 -5.00
CA PRO A 203 -4.11 7.39 -5.84
C PRO A 203 -3.81 8.78 -5.25
N ALA A 204 -4.14 9.83 -6.03
CA ALA A 204 -4.05 11.21 -5.57
C ALA A 204 -4.89 11.49 -4.31
N GLY A 205 -4.53 12.54 -3.58
CA GLY A 205 -5.20 13.00 -2.37
C GLY A 205 -4.45 12.69 -1.08
N VAL A 206 -3.16 12.33 -1.18
CA VAL A 206 -2.30 12.17 0.01
C VAL A 206 -2.15 13.50 0.75
N GLY A 207 -1.99 13.43 2.07
CA GLY A 207 -1.95 14.61 2.93
C GLY A 207 -0.80 15.56 2.61
N ASN A 208 0.35 15.01 2.27
CA ASN A 208 1.54 15.78 1.90
C ASN A 208 1.35 16.64 0.63
N SER A 209 0.42 16.29 -0.26
CA SER A 209 0.14 17.03 -1.49
C SER A 209 -0.96 18.10 -1.33
N ARG A 210 -1.62 18.14 -0.19
CA ARG A 210 -2.69 19.13 0.09
C ARG A 210 -2.12 20.53 0.30
N LYS A 211 -2.95 21.53 0.14
CA LYS A 211 -2.60 22.94 0.33
C LYS A 211 -3.59 23.59 1.31
N PRO A 212 -3.19 23.81 2.58
CA PRO A 212 -1.92 23.40 3.21
C PRO A 212 -1.77 21.88 3.35
N PRO A 213 -0.55 21.35 3.52
CA PRO A 213 -0.34 19.93 3.81
C PRO A 213 -1.05 19.49 5.08
N GLU A 214 -1.61 18.27 5.05
CA GLU A 214 -2.31 17.65 6.17
C GLU A 214 -1.60 16.35 6.58
N PHE A 215 -1.52 16.08 7.88
CA PHE A 215 -0.89 14.88 8.42
C PHE A 215 -1.72 14.32 9.56
N LEU A 216 -1.66 13.00 9.74
CA LEU A 216 -2.32 12.29 10.83
C LEU A 216 -1.79 12.74 12.19
N LYS A 217 -2.68 12.80 13.15
CA LYS A 217 -2.42 13.19 14.55
C LYS A 217 -2.99 12.13 15.49
N PRO A 218 -2.50 12.07 16.74
CA PRO A 218 -3.11 11.23 17.74
C PRO A 218 -4.61 11.49 17.86
N GLY A 219 -5.42 10.43 17.81
CA GLY A 219 -6.88 10.50 17.86
C GLY A 219 -7.57 10.57 16.50
N ASP A 220 -6.85 10.77 15.41
CA ASP A 220 -7.44 10.68 14.07
C ASP A 220 -7.85 9.23 13.74
N VAL A 221 -8.97 9.08 13.03
CA VAL A 221 -9.45 7.80 12.50
C VAL A 221 -9.26 7.78 10.99
N MET A 222 -8.45 6.84 10.52
CA MET A 222 -8.19 6.62 9.10
C MET A 222 -8.92 5.35 8.64
N GLU A 223 -9.67 5.45 7.55
CA GLU A 223 -10.40 4.33 6.93
C GLU A 223 -9.87 4.12 5.51
N THR A 224 -9.66 2.86 5.16
CA THR A 224 -9.23 2.46 3.82
C THR A 224 -10.21 1.45 3.24
#